data_7622677e4077f4fbe514ff2b065f52c8
#
_entry.id   7622677e4077f4fbe514ff2b065f52c8
#
_cell.length_a   1.000
_cell.length_b   1.000
_cell.length_c   1.000
_cell.angle_alpha   90.00
_cell.angle_beta   90.00
_cell.angle_gamma   90.00
#
_symmetry.space_group_name_H-M   'P 1'
#
loop_
_entity.id
_entity.type
_entity.pdbx_description
1 polymer ?
#
loop_
_entity_poly.entity_id
_entity_poly.type
_entity_poly.pdbx_seq_one_letter_code
_entity_poly.pdbx_strand_id
1 'polypeptide(L)'
;MKMQLKIIMLAGILAGATVLSSCGPKVALRSGSSGKTGWGYNDPKLGGFEVAEYVEQEAGPGLVLIEGGTFTMGSAEQDIMSDWNSMRRRVTVSSYYMDETEVSNLDYREYLYWVYRVFYDETPELYNKAVPDTLCWRRRFAFNEPYVQFYFRHPAYNDYPVVGVTWEQANEYCIWRTDRVNEKALIDYGILEYDPEQKGANNFNSEAYVAGKYIGTVKNNIKSPNSPDGERHATMEDGILLPSYRLPTEAEWEYAALALIGNSATSPERIVNQRLYPWNGHYVRNDEKANRGLFRANMQRGRGDLMGVAGYLNDNAAPTAPVDSYWPNDYGLYCMAGNVNEWVLDVYRACTNLDLEEFNPFRGNVFQVPVKNEDNEYELDEVTGRILYRNMTTEESMDRINYQTADNINFKDGDLRSSSNRNDWAGQVGTSDVGSERMYHNQVDTTGANPQITSLVNDRVRVYKGGGWRDRVYWMVPGTRRFLQQDKSSDDLGFRCAMIRVGSPGGVGKK
;
A
#
# COMPACT_ATOMS: atom_id res chain seq x y z
N MET A 1 47.73 -47.55 -22.08
CA MET A 1 47.64 -46.32 -21.24
C MET A 1 46.60 -45.32 -21.72
N LYS A 2 46.40 -45.07 -22.98
CA LYS A 2 45.37 -44.11 -23.49
C LYS A 2 43.91 -44.59 -23.39
N MET A 3 43.66 -45.90 -23.29
CA MET A 3 42.32 -46.47 -23.22
C MET A 3 41.78 -46.49 -21.79
N GLN A 4 42.62 -46.67 -20.79
CA GLN A 4 42.26 -46.65 -19.37
C GLN A 4 41.95 -45.20 -18.90
N LEU A 5 42.59 -44.19 -19.48
CA LEU A 5 42.34 -42.78 -19.15
C LEU A 5 40.96 -42.31 -19.65
N LYS A 6 40.49 -42.85 -20.78
CA LYS A 6 39.15 -42.55 -21.30
C LYS A 6 38.01 -43.19 -20.48
N ILE A 7 38.25 -44.36 -19.92
CA ILE A 7 37.27 -45.05 -19.05
C ILE A 7 37.16 -44.31 -17.72
N ILE A 8 38.26 -43.84 -17.17
CA ILE A 8 38.24 -43.05 -15.93
C ILE A 8 37.59 -41.69 -16.10
N MET A 9 37.80 -41.04 -17.26
CA MET A 9 37.06 -39.79 -17.58
C MET A 9 35.57 -40.03 -17.80
N LEU A 10 35.19 -41.14 -18.45
CA LEU A 10 33.75 -41.44 -18.66
C LEU A 10 33.05 -41.83 -17.35
N ALA A 11 33.73 -42.54 -16.46
CA ALA A 11 33.24 -42.88 -15.12
C ALA A 11 33.12 -41.62 -14.22
N GLY A 12 34.05 -40.66 -14.34
CA GLY A 12 34.00 -39.39 -13.63
C GLY A 12 32.84 -38.49 -14.12
N ILE A 13 32.50 -38.52 -15.40
CA ILE A 13 31.37 -37.77 -15.98
C ILE A 13 30.04 -38.45 -15.61
N LEU A 14 29.96 -39.77 -15.56
CA LEU A 14 28.75 -40.48 -15.09
C LEU A 14 28.52 -40.31 -13.58
N ALA A 15 29.56 -40.27 -12.76
CA ALA A 15 29.45 -40.02 -11.32
C ALA A 15 29.10 -38.57 -11.00
N GLY A 16 29.48 -37.62 -11.86
CA GLY A 16 29.09 -36.22 -11.75
C GLY A 16 27.66 -35.94 -12.21
N ALA A 17 27.07 -36.80 -13.06
CA ALA A 17 25.71 -36.62 -13.58
C ALA A 17 24.59 -37.17 -12.65
N THR A 18 24.95 -37.94 -11.62
CA THR A 18 23.98 -38.53 -10.69
C THR A 18 23.73 -37.71 -9.43
N VAL A 19 24.36 -36.51 -9.31
CA VAL A 19 24.16 -35.64 -8.14
C VAL A 19 23.22 -34.44 -8.46
N LEU A 20 22.68 -34.39 -9.68
CA LEU A 20 21.79 -33.29 -10.09
C LEU A 20 20.30 -33.67 -10.07
N SER A 21 19.87 -34.65 -9.34
CA SER A 21 18.46 -34.97 -9.21
C SER A 21 18.01 -34.92 -7.76
N SER A 22 17.28 -33.89 -7.48
CA SER A 22 16.41 -33.66 -6.33
C SER A 22 16.73 -32.36 -5.59
N CYS A 23 16.65 -31.24 -6.29
CA CYS A 23 16.43 -29.95 -5.63
C CYS A 23 14.93 -29.60 -5.71
N GLY A 24 14.13 -30.26 -4.89
CA GLY A 24 12.85 -29.68 -4.49
C GLY A 24 13.09 -28.43 -3.62
N PRO A 25 12.09 -27.59 -3.40
CA PRO A 25 12.21 -26.38 -2.60
C PRO A 25 12.74 -26.72 -1.21
N LYS A 26 13.84 -26.09 -0.84
CA LYS A 26 14.47 -26.31 0.46
C LYS A 26 14.36 -25.06 1.29
N VAL A 27 13.47 -25.09 2.26
CA VAL A 27 13.51 -24.15 3.38
C VAL A 27 14.63 -24.61 4.30
N ALA A 28 15.55 -23.71 4.60
CA ALA A 28 16.60 -23.98 5.56
C ALA A 28 15.99 -24.07 6.96
N LEU A 29 16.01 -25.25 7.56
CA LEU A 29 15.54 -25.46 8.92
C LEU A 29 16.61 -25.08 9.94
N ARG A 30 16.21 -24.38 10.99
CA ARG A 30 17.11 -23.98 12.08
C ARG A 30 17.63 -25.21 12.82
N SER A 31 18.93 -25.32 12.92
CA SER A 31 19.57 -26.39 13.73
C SER A 31 19.64 -26.02 15.21
N GLY A 32 19.68 -27.02 16.07
CA GLY A 32 19.89 -26.84 17.52
C GLY A 32 18.68 -27.19 18.37
N SER A 33 18.66 -26.66 19.58
CA SER A 33 17.63 -26.92 20.57
C SER A 33 17.12 -25.62 21.19
N SER A 34 15.92 -25.69 21.77
CA SER A 34 15.29 -24.57 22.49
C SER A 34 16.15 -24.16 23.69
N GLY A 35 16.56 -22.93 23.74
CA GLY A 35 17.27 -22.34 24.89
C GLY A 35 16.43 -22.24 26.17
N LYS A 36 15.12 -22.53 26.10
CA LYS A 36 14.21 -22.49 27.23
C LYS A 36 13.79 -23.86 27.74
N THR A 37 13.60 -24.82 26.83
CA THR A 37 13.09 -26.16 27.17
C THR A 37 14.14 -27.26 26.96
N GLY A 38 15.21 -26.99 26.21
CA GLY A 38 16.23 -27.96 25.84
C GLY A 38 15.84 -28.96 24.74
N TRP A 39 14.56 -28.92 24.26
CA TRP A 39 14.12 -29.80 23.19
C TRP A 39 14.76 -29.42 21.85
N GLY A 40 15.12 -30.42 21.05
CA GLY A 40 15.65 -30.23 19.71
C GLY A 40 14.61 -29.65 18.77
N TYR A 41 15.01 -28.70 17.94
CA TYR A 41 14.17 -28.21 16.86
C TYR A 41 14.15 -29.21 15.71
N ASN A 42 13.01 -29.26 14.98
CA ASN A 42 12.89 -30.05 13.75
C ASN A 42 13.18 -31.54 13.89
N ASP A 43 13.04 -32.12 15.09
CA ASP A 43 13.24 -33.53 15.35
C ASP A 43 11.90 -34.28 15.50
N PRO A 44 11.45 -35.02 14.47
CA PRO A 44 10.16 -35.71 14.51
C PRO A 44 10.07 -36.79 15.57
N LYS A 45 11.21 -37.36 16.00
CA LYS A 45 11.25 -38.42 17.03
C LYS A 45 10.94 -37.90 18.43
N LEU A 46 11.24 -36.61 18.64
CA LEU A 46 11.07 -35.96 19.93
C LEU A 46 9.88 -35.00 19.93
N GLY A 47 9.10 -34.95 18.85
CA GLY A 47 8.04 -33.95 18.68
C GLY A 47 8.55 -32.52 18.70
N GLY A 48 9.78 -32.32 18.21
CA GLY A 48 10.45 -31.01 18.20
C GLY A 48 9.71 -30.00 17.36
N PHE A 49 9.69 -28.76 17.85
CA PHE A 49 9.03 -27.65 17.16
C PHE A 49 9.71 -27.35 15.83
N GLU A 50 8.92 -27.26 14.76
CA GLU A 50 9.44 -26.93 13.43
C GLU A 50 9.75 -25.43 13.34
N VAL A 51 10.98 -25.10 13.00
CA VAL A 51 11.48 -23.73 12.90
C VAL A 51 12.30 -23.56 11.64
N ALA A 52 11.90 -22.64 10.78
CA ALA A 52 12.71 -22.22 9.65
C ALA A 52 13.89 -21.33 10.12
N GLU A 53 14.98 -21.33 9.38
CA GLU A 53 16.07 -20.38 9.61
C GLU A 53 15.61 -18.99 9.17
N TYR A 54 15.99 -17.98 9.95
CA TYR A 54 15.67 -16.59 9.59
C TYR A 54 16.39 -16.19 8.30
N VAL A 55 15.61 -15.75 7.35
CA VAL A 55 16.07 -15.08 6.12
C VAL A 55 15.57 -13.64 6.17
N GLU A 56 16.43 -12.69 5.84
CA GLU A 56 16.00 -11.29 5.77
C GLU A 56 15.00 -11.11 4.64
N GLN A 57 13.93 -10.36 4.91
CA GLN A 57 12.91 -10.06 3.91
C GLN A 57 13.53 -9.30 2.74
N GLU A 58 13.38 -9.85 1.54
CA GLU A 58 13.75 -9.17 0.31
C GLU A 58 12.80 -8.00 0.03
N ALA A 59 13.34 -6.94 -0.53
CA ALA A 59 12.50 -5.89 -1.07
C ALA A 59 11.70 -6.42 -2.26
N GLY A 60 10.42 -6.19 -2.29
CA GLY A 60 9.62 -6.48 -3.49
C GLY A 60 10.07 -5.61 -4.67
N PRO A 61 9.78 -6.03 -5.91
CA PRO A 61 10.14 -5.27 -7.11
C PRO A 61 9.68 -3.82 -7.03
N GLY A 62 10.58 -2.88 -7.35
CA GLY A 62 10.28 -1.44 -7.37
C GLY A 62 10.14 -0.76 -6.00
N LEU A 63 10.39 -1.47 -4.91
CA LEU A 63 10.25 -0.96 -3.56
C LEU A 63 11.58 -0.49 -2.95
N VAL A 64 11.53 0.61 -2.22
CA VAL A 64 12.65 1.15 -1.43
C VAL A 64 12.35 0.97 0.06
N LEU A 65 13.36 0.58 0.83
CA LEU A 65 13.26 0.47 2.28
C LEU A 65 13.23 1.84 2.93
N ILE A 66 12.22 2.08 3.74
CA ILE A 66 12.08 3.25 4.60
C ILE A 66 12.28 2.80 6.06
N GLU A 67 13.37 3.22 6.67
CA GLU A 67 13.58 2.95 8.09
C GLU A 67 12.60 3.75 8.94
N GLY A 68 11.89 3.06 9.83
CA GLY A 68 10.90 3.66 10.70
C GLY A 68 11.51 4.60 11.75
N GLY A 69 10.66 5.41 12.33
CA GLY A 69 11.06 6.34 13.37
C GLY A 69 9.90 7.21 13.84
N THR A 70 10.20 8.08 14.79
CA THR A 70 9.24 9.06 15.29
C THR A 70 9.44 10.40 14.63
N PHE A 71 8.39 11.04 14.20
CA PHE A 71 8.41 12.35 13.58
C PHE A 71 7.21 13.20 13.99
N THR A 72 7.27 14.48 13.69
CA THR A 72 6.12 15.37 13.83
C THR A 72 5.35 15.41 12.52
N MET A 73 4.15 14.86 12.54
CA MET A 73 3.21 14.83 11.43
C MET A 73 2.32 16.07 11.47
N GLY A 74 1.91 16.57 10.31
CA GLY A 74 0.95 17.67 10.17
C GLY A 74 1.53 18.94 9.58
N SER A 75 0.72 19.99 9.59
CA SER A 75 1.05 21.26 8.91
C SER A 75 2.31 21.90 9.47
N ALA A 76 3.15 22.41 8.57
CA ALA A 76 4.33 23.17 8.94
C ALA A 76 3.97 24.52 9.61
N GLU A 77 4.91 25.14 10.30
CA GLU A 77 4.72 26.47 10.92
C GLU A 77 4.29 27.56 9.94
N GLN A 78 4.60 27.35 8.67
CA GLN A 78 4.31 28.28 7.59
C GLN A 78 2.96 28.00 6.90
N ASP A 79 2.04 27.31 7.56
CA ASP A 79 0.70 27.11 7.04
C ASP A 79 -0.07 28.43 7.01
N ILE A 80 -0.17 28.98 5.80
CA ILE A 80 -0.81 30.29 5.54
C ILE A 80 -2.32 30.21 5.70
N MET A 81 -2.90 29.02 5.46
CA MET A 81 -4.35 28.86 5.47
C MET A 81 -4.91 28.70 6.87
N SER A 82 -4.10 28.16 7.78
CA SER A 82 -4.48 27.90 9.20
C SER A 82 -5.82 27.17 9.30
N ASP A 83 -6.01 26.17 8.43
CA ASP A 83 -7.29 25.49 8.27
C ASP A 83 -7.60 24.45 9.36
N TRP A 84 -6.65 24.21 10.27
CA TRP A 84 -6.74 23.23 11.37
C TRP A 84 -7.02 21.79 10.92
N ASN A 85 -6.89 21.52 9.64
CA ASN A 85 -7.18 20.22 9.04
C ASN A 85 -6.08 19.19 9.36
N SER A 86 -4.86 19.64 9.61
CA SER A 86 -3.71 18.78 9.91
C SER A 86 -2.89 19.40 11.03
N MET A 87 -3.36 19.26 12.27
CA MET A 87 -2.62 19.76 13.43
C MET A 87 -1.36 18.91 13.65
N ARG A 88 -0.33 19.57 14.14
CA ARG A 88 0.94 18.89 14.47
C ARG A 88 0.70 17.88 15.57
N ARG A 89 1.18 16.68 15.34
CA ARG A 89 1.18 15.60 16.31
C ARG A 89 2.42 14.75 16.13
N ARG A 90 2.88 14.17 17.20
CA ARG A 90 3.99 13.23 17.16
C ARG A 90 3.48 11.85 16.77
N VAL A 91 4.13 11.21 15.82
CA VAL A 91 3.73 9.90 15.29
C VAL A 91 4.96 9.02 15.15
N THR A 92 4.82 7.76 15.53
CA THR A 92 5.84 6.72 15.32
C THR A 92 5.40 5.80 14.20
N VAL A 93 6.27 5.66 13.20
CA VAL A 93 6.08 4.78 12.05
C VAL A 93 7.06 3.63 12.14
N SER A 94 6.61 2.39 11.95
CA SER A 94 7.48 1.23 11.82
C SER A 94 8.19 1.22 10.46
N SER A 95 9.28 0.45 10.32
CA SER A 95 9.95 0.30 9.03
C SER A 95 9.04 -0.40 8.03
N TYR A 96 9.10 0.05 6.77
CA TYR A 96 8.28 -0.43 5.67
C TYR A 96 8.99 -0.24 4.33
N TYR A 97 8.42 -0.76 3.28
CA TYR A 97 8.85 -0.52 1.91
C TYR A 97 7.83 0.35 1.20
N MET A 98 8.28 1.22 0.29
CA MET A 98 7.42 2.07 -0.53
C MET A 98 7.91 2.08 -1.97
N ASP A 99 7.00 2.18 -2.94
CA ASP A 99 7.36 2.34 -4.34
C ASP A 99 8.25 3.56 -4.56
N GLU A 100 9.31 3.36 -5.31
CA GLU A 100 10.24 4.42 -5.71
C GLU A 100 9.52 5.54 -6.47
N THR A 101 8.57 5.16 -7.33
CA THR A 101 7.78 6.07 -8.18
C THR A 101 6.29 5.89 -7.95
N GLU A 102 5.49 6.80 -8.50
CA GLU A 102 4.05 6.59 -8.72
C GLU A 102 3.84 5.38 -9.65
N VAL A 103 2.72 4.69 -9.53
CA VAL A 103 2.35 3.61 -10.47
C VAL A 103 2.13 4.19 -11.86
N SER A 104 2.84 3.64 -12.85
CA SER A 104 2.78 4.13 -14.23
C SER A 104 1.57 3.57 -15.01
N ASN A 105 1.26 4.20 -16.15
CA ASN A 105 0.27 3.67 -17.08
C ASN A 105 0.65 2.28 -17.61
N LEU A 106 1.94 1.99 -17.75
CA LEU A 106 2.41 0.68 -18.20
C LEU A 106 2.09 -0.39 -17.16
N ASP A 107 2.44 -0.13 -15.89
CA ASP A 107 2.20 -1.06 -14.78
C ASP A 107 0.71 -1.35 -14.59
N TYR A 108 -0.10 -0.30 -14.70
CA TYR A 108 -1.54 -0.47 -14.56
C TYR A 108 -2.17 -1.22 -15.75
N ARG A 109 -1.62 -1.06 -16.97
CA ARG A 109 -2.06 -1.87 -18.12
C ARG A 109 -1.65 -3.33 -18.03
N GLU A 110 -0.54 -3.65 -17.38
CA GLU A 110 -0.16 -5.03 -17.05
C GLU A 110 -1.22 -5.67 -16.17
N TYR A 111 -1.67 -4.97 -15.13
CA TYR A 111 -2.79 -5.39 -14.28
C TYR A 111 -4.07 -5.64 -15.09
N LEU A 112 -4.46 -4.68 -15.94
CA LEU A 112 -5.66 -4.82 -16.77
C LEU A 112 -5.57 -5.99 -17.76
N TYR A 113 -4.39 -6.22 -18.33
CA TYR A 113 -4.16 -7.37 -19.20
C TYR A 113 -4.36 -8.69 -18.48
N TRP A 114 -3.88 -8.78 -17.24
CA TRP A 114 -4.09 -9.96 -16.41
C TRP A 114 -5.57 -10.15 -16.05
N VAL A 115 -6.27 -9.11 -15.61
CA VAL A 115 -7.71 -9.16 -15.31
C VAL A 115 -8.51 -9.57 -16.54
N TYR A 116 -8.17 -9.02 -17.71
CA TYR A 116 -8.81 -9.41 -18.97
C TYR A 116 -8.62 -10.90 -19.26
N ARG A 117 -7.39 -11.39 -19.18
CA ARG A 117 -7.07 -12.79 -19.46
C ARG A 117 -7.80 -13.77 -18.54
N VAL A 118 -7.89 -13.44 -17.25
CA VAL A 118 -8.40 -14.36 -16.23
C VAL A 118 -9.92 -14.30 -16.09
N PHE A 119 -10.52 -13.13 -16.17
CA PHE A 119 -11.92 -12.94 -15.80
C PHE A 119 -12.85 -12.51 -16.94
N TYR A 120 -12.32 -11.96 -18.05
CA TYR A 120 -13.19 -11.31 -19.05
C TYR A 120 -14.21 -12.24 -19.70
N ASP A 121 -13.87 -13.51 -19.91
CA ASP A 121 -14.75 -14.48 -20.57
C ASP A 121 -15.97 -14.80 -19.72
N GLU A 122 -15.84 -14.88 -18.39
CA GLU A 122 -16.91 -15.25 -17.47
C GLU A 122 -17.56 -14.02 -16.82
N THR A 123 -16.75 -13.02 -16.46
CA THR A 123 -17.19 -11.85 -15.69
C THR A 123 -16.57 -10.55 -16.24
N PRO A 124 -17.02 -10.09 -17.42
CA PRO A 124 -16.48 -8.87 -18.05
C PRO A 124 -16.66 -7.62 -17.18
N GLU A 125 -17.56 -7.67 -16.20
CA GLU A 125 -17.81 -6.56 -15.27
C GLU A 125 -16.59 -6.24 -14.39
N LEU A 126 -15.79 -7.25 -14.02
CA LEU A 126 -14.57 -7.05 -13.23
C LEU A 126 -13.56 -6.22 -14.01
N TYR A 127 -13.36 -6.55 -15.28
CA TYR A 127 -12.49 -5.76 -16.15
C TYR A 127 -13.00 -4.32 -16.31
N ASN A 128 -14.30 -4.16 -16.56
CA ASN A 128 -14.90 -2.82 -16.73
C ASN A 128 -14.78 -1.98 -15.46
N LYS A 129 -14.86 -2.57 -14.27
CA LYS A 129 -14.62 -1.89 -13.00
C LYS A 129 -13.15 -1.52 -12.77
N ALA A 130 -12.23 -2.31 -13.32
CA ALA A 130 -10.79 -2.07 -13.17
C ALA A 130 -10.26 -0.96 -14.09
N VAL A 131 -10.93 -0.68 -15.21
CA VAL A 131 -10.49 0.34 -16.19
C VAL A 131 -10.56 1.73 -15.58
N PRO A 132 -9.46 2.54 -15.65
CA PRO A 132 -9.46 3.91 -15.19
C PRO A 132 -10.47 4.79 -15.95
N ASP A 133 -11.01 5.78 -15.28
CA ASP A 133 -11.89 6.76 -15.90
C ASP A 133 -11.08 7.74 -16.77
N THR A 134 -11.05 7.48 -18.07
CA THR A 134 -10.40 8.38 -19.03
C THR A 134 -11.16 9.67 -19.29
N LEU A 135 -12.46 9.72 -18.91
CA LEU A 135 -13.29 10.92 -19.09
C LEU A 135 -12.96 12.01 -18.05
N CYS A 136 -12.19 11.69 -17.02
CA CYS A 136 -11.69 12.66 -16.05
C CYS A 136 -10.94 13.84 -16.72
N TRP A 137 -10.36 13.61 -17.91
CA TRP A 137 -9.69 14.65 -18.69
C TRP A 137 -10.61 15.68 -19.33
N ARG A 138 -11.91 15.37 -19.48
CA ARG A 138 -12.86 16.27 -20.12
C ARG A 138 -13.16 17.47 -19.24
N ARG A 139 -12.99 18.64 -19.81
CA ARG A 139 -13.32 19.91 -19.17
C ARG A 139 -14.12 20.79 -20.11
N ARG A 140 -15.05 21.55 -19.55
CA ARG A 140 -15.87 22.48 -20.30
C ARG A 140 -14.99 23.50 -21.03
N PHE A 141 -15.17 23.60 -22.36
CA PHE A 141 -14.43 24.49 -23.27
C PHE A 141 -12.93 24.17 -23.43
N ALA A 142 -12.44 23.03 -22.96
CA ALA A 142 -11.09 22.59 -23.21
C ALA A 142 -11.05 21.52 -24.32
N PHE A 143 -10.03 21.56 -25.16
CA PHE A 143 -9.79 20.52 -26.16
C PHE A 143 -8.87 19.44 -25.58
N ASN A 144 -9.41 18.62 -24.70
CA ASN A 144 -8.66 17.58 -24.00
C ASN A 144 -8.90 16.15 -24.55
N GLU A 145 -9.65 16.02 -25.65
CA GLU A 145 -9.92 14.71 -26.27
C GLU A 145 -8.64 13.89 -26.60
N PRO A 146 -7.50 14.49 -26.97
CA PRO A 146 -6.26 13.73 -27.14
C PRO A 146 -5.82 12.99 -25.86
N TYR A 147 -6.00 13.61 -24.68
CA TYR A 147 -5.69 12.93 -23.40
C TYR A 147 -6.69 11.82 -23.11
N VAL A 148 -7.98 12.03 -23.37
CA VAL A 148 -9.02 10.99 -23.24
C VAL A 148 -8.68 9.76 -24.09
N GLN A 149 -8.19 9.97 -25.30
CA GLN A 149 -7.92 8.90 -26.25
C GLN A 149 -6.57 8.24 -26.05
N PHE A 150 -5.52 9.00 -25.76
CA PHE A 150 -4.14 8.54 -25.84
C PHE A 150 -3.43 8.40 -24.51
N TYR A 151 -3.76 9.19 -23.48
CA TYR A 151 -2.98 9.26 -22.27
C TYR A 151 -2.76 7.89 -21.61
N PHE A 152 -3.80 7.10 -21.46
CA PHE A 152 -3.70 5.80 -20.82
C PHE A 152 -3.16 4.70 -21.77
N ARG A 153 -3.34 4.83 -23.08
CA ARG A 153 -3.15 3.72 -24.03
C ARG A 153 -1.91 3.84 -24.88
N HIS A 154 -1.50 5.06 -25.19
CA HIS A 154 -0.42 5.28 -26.16
C HIS A 154 0.95 5.07 -25.51
N PRO A 155 1.91 4.39 -26.20
CA PRO A 155 3.24 4.11 -25.65
C PRO A 155 4.05 5.34 -25.21
N ALA A 156 3.79 6.51 -25.76
CA ALA A 156 4.43 7.76 -25.36
C ALA A 156 4.15 8.15 -23.90
N TYR A 157 3.10 7.59 -23.29
CA TYR A 157 2.71 7.83 -21.91
C TYR A 157 2.92 6.59 -21.02
N ASN A 158 3.76 5.63 -21.43
CA ASN A 158 4.02 4.42 -20.65
C ASN A 158 4.52 4.76 -19.25
N ASP A 159 5.50 5.64 -19.19
CA ASP A 159 6.19 6.00 -17.93
C ASP A 159 5.54 7.19 -17.21
N TYR A 160 4.34 7.59 -17.62
CA TYR A 160 3.55 8.62 -16.95
C TYR A 160 2.65 7.99 -15.89
N PRO A 161 2.35 8.71 -14.79
CA PRO A 161 1.53 8.17 -13.71
C PRO A 161 0.13 7.83 -14.20
N VAL A 162 -0.44 6.74 -13.71
CA VAL A 162 -1.84 6.44 -13.95
C VAL A 162 -2.73 7.44 -13.21
N VAL A 163 -3.74 7.98 -13.89
CA VAL A 163 -4.73 8.89 -13.32
C VAL A 163 -6.15 8.44 -13.69
N GLY A 164 -7.14 9.05 -13.05
CA GLY A 164 -8.52 8.62 -13.25
C GLY A 164 -8.85 7.32 -12.54
N VAL A 165 -8.05 6.97 -11.52
CA VAL A 165 -8.24 5.77 -10.69
C VAL A 165 -8.93 6.13 -9.39
N THR A 166 -9.87 5.29 -8.98
CA THR A 166 -10.53 5.38 -7.69
C THR A 166 -9.66 4.72 -6.61
N TRP A 167 -9.94 5.01 -5.35
CA TRP A 167 -9.26 4.36 -4.23
C TRP A 167 -9.48 2.84 -4.22
N GLU A 168 -10.70 2.40 -4.59
CA GLU A 168 -11.04 1.00 -4.69
C GLU A 168 -10.20 0.30 -5.77
N GLN A 169 -10.06 0.91 -6.94
CA GLN A 169 -9.20 0.40 -8.02
C GLN A 169 -7.73 0.34 -7.63
N ALA A 170 -7.23 1.36 -6.92
CA ALA A 170 -5.85 1.38 -6.44
C ALA A 170 -5.58 0.25 -5.42
N ASN A 171 -6.54 -0.05 -4.55
CA ASN A 171 -6.46 -1.16 -3.61
C ASN A 171 -6.47 -2.52 -4.31
N GLU A 172 -7.35 -2.71 -5.31
CA GLU A 172 -7.40 -3.95 -6.10
C GLU A 172 -6.09 -4.19 -6.85
N TYR A 173 -5.46 -3.13 -7.36
CA TYR A 173 -4.13 -3.21 -7.95
C TYR A 173 -3.08 -3.71 -6.93
N CYS A 174 -3.10 -3.20 -5.71
CA CYS A 174 -2.17 -3.64 -4.66
C CYS A 174 -2.36 -5.12 -4.32
N ILE A 175 -3.59 -5.60 -4.23
CA ILE A 175 -3.91 -7.01 -3.97
C ILE A 175 -3.43 -7.88 -5.14
N TRP A 176 -3.73 -7.49 -6.38
CA TRP A 176 -3.23 -8.18 -7.57
C TRP A 176 -1.71 -8.28 -7.59
N ARG A 177 -1.01 -7.19 -7.29
CA ARG A 177 0.45 -7.17 -7.26
C ARG A 177 1.00 -8.10 -6.19
N THR A 178 0.37 -8.17 -5.03
CA THR A 178 0.70 -9.14 -3.97
C THR A 178 0.65 -10.57 -4.51
N ASP A 179 -0.44 -10.91 -5.18
CA ASP A 179 -0.64 -12.24 -5.71
C ASP A 179 0.40 -12.60 -6.78
N ARG A 180 0.67 -11.67 -7.70
CA ARG A 180 1.66 -11.93 -8.76
C ARG A 180 3.08 -12.06 -8.24
N VAL A 181 3.48 -11.23 -7.28
CA VAL A 181 4.83 -11.29 -6.69
C VAL A 181 4.98 -12.58 -5.89
N ASN A 182 4.00 -12.96 -5.10
CA ASN A 182 4.05 -14.20 -4.32
C ASN A 182 3.97 -15.45 -5.20
N GLU A 183 3.15 -15.45 -6.26
CA GLU A 183 3.13 -16.52 -7.25
C GLU A 183 4.52 -16.70 -7.87
N LYS A 184 5.13 -15.61 -8.31
CA LYS A 184 6.48 -15.64 -8.88
C LYS A 184 7.51 -16.18 -7.90
N ALA A 185 7.46 -15.75 -6.64
CA ALA A 185 8.34 -16.28 -5.60
C ALA A 185 8.17 -17.79 -5.42
N LEU A 186 6.94 -18.28 -5.34
CA LEU A 186 6.67 -19.72 -5.22
C LEU A 186 7.13 -20.53 -6.44
N ILE A 187 7.02 -19.95 -7.65
CA ILE A 187 7.54 -20.56 -8.87
C ILE A 187 9.07 -20.62 -8.84
N ASP A 188 9.74 -19.54 -8.45
CA ASP A 188 11.19 -19.46 -8.37
C ASP A 188 11.77 -20.44 -7.31
N TYR A 189 11.03 -20.66 -6.24
CA TYR A 189 11.35 -21.70 -5.26
C TYR A 189 10.98 -23.12 -5.75
N GLY A 190 10.30 -23.25 -6.89
CA GLY A 190 9.91 -24.55 -7.47
C GLY A 190 8.74 -25.23 -6.75
N ILE A 191 7.97 -24.48 -5.98
CA ILE A 191 6.77 -24.94 -5.27
C ILE A 191 5.57 -25.00 -6.21
N LEU A 192 5.38 -23.95 -7.01
CA LEU A 192 4.35 -23.88 -8.04
C LEU A 192 4.97 -24.06 -9.43
N GLU A 193 4.11 -24.42 -10.39
CA GLU A 193 4.39 -24.31 -11.81
C GLU A 193 3.53 -23.23 -12.40
N TYR A 194 4.10 -22.45 -13.32
CA TYR A 194 3.33 -21.39 -13.99
C TYR A 194 2.19 -22.01 -14.79
N ASP A 195 0.97 -21.60 -14.50
CA ASP A 195 -0.23 -22.00 -15.24
C ASP A 195 -0.69 -20.83 -16.13
N PRO A 196 -0.51 -20.92 -17.46
CA PRO A 196 -0.99 -19.92 -18.40
C PRO A 196 -2.51 -19.91 -18.56
N GLU A 197 -3.19 -20.98 -18.18
CA GLU A 197 -4.63 -21.19 -18.38
C GLU A 197 -5.47 -20.82 -17.14
N GLN A 198 -4.88 -20.10 -16.19
CA GLN A 198 -5.64 -19.62 -15.02
C GLN A 198 -6.89 -18.84 -15.44
N LYS A 199 -8.06 -19.24 -14.94
CA LYS A 199 -9.35 -18.64 -15.23
C LYS A 199 -10.23 -18.57 -13.99
N GLY A 200 -11.00 -17.48 -13.84
CA GLY A 200 -11.98 -17.31 -12.77
C GLY A 200 -11.42 -17.64 -11.38
N ALA A 201 -12.16 -18.40 -10.59
CA ALA A 201 -11.78 -18.78 -9.22
C ALA A 201 -10.51 -19.63 -9.11
N ASN A 202 -10.05 -20.23 -10.21
CA ASN A 202 -8.83 -21.05 -10.22
C ASN A 202 -7.54 -20.21 -10.33
N ASN A 203 -7.64 -18.88 -10.35
CA ASN A 203 -6.46 -18.03 -10.36
C ASN A 203 -5.69 -18.14 -9.05
N PHE A 204 -4.37 -17.93 -9.12
CA PHE A 204 -3.56 -17.88 -7.91
C PHE A 204 -3.89 -16.64 -7.08
N ASN A 205 -4.15 -16.86 -5.81
CA ASN A 205 -4.26 -15.80 -4.82
C ASN A 205 -3.57 -16.20 -3.49
N SER A 206 -2.77 -15.29 -2.97
CA SER A 206 -1.88 -15.55 -1.84
C SER A 206 -2.64 -15.93 -0.56
N GLU A 207 -3.77 -15.31 -0.30
CA GLU A 207 -4.55 -15.55 0.92
C GLU A 207 -5.19 -16.95 0.91
N ALA A 208 -5.81 -17.35 -0.20
CA ALA A 208 -6.39 -18.68 -0.33
C ALA A 208 -5.29 -19.77 -0.32
N TYR A 209 -4.13 -19.48 -0.91
CA TYR A 209 -3.00 -20.40 -0.85
C TYR A 209 -2.52 -20.63 0.59
N VAL A 210 -2.30 -19.57 1.37
CA VAL A 210 -1.88 -19.66 2.78
C VAL A 210 -2.96 -20.34 3.64
N ALA A 211 -4.23 -20.11 3.33
CA ALA A 211 -5.36 -20.74 4.01
C ALA A 211 -5.58 -22.21 3.60
N GLY A 212 -4.78 -22.75 2.67
CA GLY A 212 -4.93 -24.11 2.16
C GLY A 212 -6.18 -24.33 1.31
N LYS A 213 -6.76 -23.25 0.75
CA LYS A 213 -7.97 -23.25 -0.08
C LYS A 213 -7.69 -23.02 -1.57
N TYR A 214 -6.43 -22.89 -1.96
CA TYR A 214 -6.05 -22.76 -3.37
C TYR A 214 -6.35 -24.06 -4.13
N ILE A 215 -7.06 -23.92 -5.24
CA ILE A 215 -7.57 -25.06 -6.03
C ILE A 215 -6.57 -25.50 -7.13
N GLY A 216 -5.60 -24.63 -7.45
CA GLY A 216 -4.60 -24.89 -8.49
C GLY A 216 -3.58 -25.98 -8.12
N THR A 217 -2.76 -26.36 -9.08
CA THR A 217 -1.79 -27.44 -8.93
C THR A 217 -0.55 -26.97 -8.20
N VAL A 218 -0.26 -27.56 -7.04
CA VAL A 218 1.02 -27.40 -6.33
C VAL A 218 1.97 -28.50 -6.83
N LYS A 219 3.13 -28.11 -7.35
CA LYS A 219 4.12 -29.02 -7.93
C LYS A 219 4.90 -29.78 -6.86
N ASN A 220 5.38 -29.04 -5.88
CA ASN A 220 6.16 -29.61 -4.78
C ASN A 220 5.75 -28.92 -3.48
N ASN A 221 5.61 -29.72 -2.45
CA ASN A 221 5.43 -29.23 -1.10
C ASN A 221 6.76 -29.04 -0.37
N ILE A 222 6.74 -28.28 0.69
CA ILE A 222 7.91 -28.10 1.57
C ILE A 222 8.01 -29.34 2.46
N LYS A 223 9.24 -29.85 2.60
CA LYS A 223 9.50 -30.97 3.51
C LYS A 223 9.31 -30.52 4.95
N SER A 224 8.42 -31.20 5.65
CA SER A 224 8.11 -30.96 7.06
C SER A 224 8.40 -32.21 7.88
N PRO A 225 9.35 -32.17 8.82
CA PRO A 225 9.63 -33.29 9.70
C PRO A 225 8.44 -33.70 10.59
N ASN A 226 7.53 -32.76 10.84
CA ASN A 226 6.44 -32.95 11.80
C ASN A 226 5.08 -33.25 11.12
N SER A 227 5.01 -33.18 9.78
CA SER A 227 3.82 -33.54 9.04
C SER A 227 3.67 -35.04 8.93
N PRO A 228 2.44 -35.59 9.02
CA PRO A 228 2.19 -37.04 8.82
C PRO A 228 2.70 -37.56 7.47
N ASP A 229 2.58 -36.75 6.43
CA ASP A 229 2.99 -37.07 5.06
C ASP A 229 4.45 -36.67 4.77
N GLY A 230 5.15 -36.09 5.75
CA GLY A 230 6.50 -35.55 5.58
C GLY A 230 6.59 -34.28 4.75
N GLU A 231 5.47 -33.71 4.35
CA GLU A 231 5.38 -32.53 3.50
C GLU A 231 4.23 -31.61 3.95
N ARG A 232 4.34 -30.32 3.65
CA ARG A 232 3.29 -29.32 3.88
C ARG A 232 3.35 -28.18 2.86
N HIS A 233 2.29 -27.42 2.75
CA HIS A 233 2.28 -26.18 1.97
C HIS A 233 3.23 -25.14 2.57
N ALA A 234 3.70 -24.21 1.73
CA ALA A 234 4.44 -23.05 2.21
C ALA A 234 3.51 -22.15 3.04
N THR A 235 4.03 -21.68 4.15
CA THR A 235 3.33 -20.77 5.07
C THR A 235 4.12 -19.48 5.24
N MET A 236 3.57 -18.54 5.96
CA MET A 236 4.26 -17.26 6.24
C MET A 236 5.52 -17.46 7.08
N GLU A 237 5.59 -18.54 7.89
CA GLU A 237 6.73 -18.90 8.75
C GLU A 237 7.96 -19.34 7.97
N ASP A 238 7.80 -19.69 6.71
CA ASP A 238 8.92 -20.11 5.85
C ASP A 238 9.72 -18.92 5.29
N GLY A 239 9.17 -17.72 5.36
CA GLY A 239 9.82 -16.51 4.88
C GLY A 239 9.92 -16.39 3.35
N ILE A 240 9.21 -17.24 2.60
CA ILE A 240 9.17 -17.20 1.12
C ILE A 240 8.19 -16.14 0.63
N LEU A 241 7.02 -16.11 1.27
CA LEU A 241 5.95 -15.20 0.89
C LEU A 241 6.22 -13.81 1.45
N LEU A 242 6.07 -12.81 0.60
CA LEU A 242 6.13 -11.41 1.00
C LEU A 242 4.80 -10.95 1.61
N PRO A 243 4.83 -10.02 2.55
CA PRO A 243 3.64 -9.34 3.03
C PRO A 243 2.87 -8.65 1.90
N SER A 244 1.59 -8.41 2.14
CA SER A 244 0.72 -7.80 1.13
C SER A 244 1.15 -6.37 0.80
N TYR A 245 1.16 -6.06 -0.49
CA TYR A 245 1.19 -4.69 -0.98
C TYR A 245 -0.12 -4.00 -0.62
N ARG A 246 -0.04 -2.76 -0.29
CA ARG A 246 -1.19 -1.91 0.07
C ARG A 246 -0.89 -0.47 -0.27
N LEU A 247 -1.87 0.38 -0.20
CA LEU A 247 -1.61 1.82 -0.17
C LEU A 247 -0.84 2.19 1.10
N PRO A 248 0.07 3.18 1.08
CA PRO A 248 0.69 3.69 2.29
C PRO A 248 -0.36 4.30 3.21
N THR A 249 -0.15 4.24 4.52
CA THR A 249 -0.93 5.06 5.43
C THR A 249 -0.54 6.53 5.26
N GLU A 250 -1.41 7.43 5.69
CA GLU A 250 -1.11 8.87 5.63
C GLU A 250 0.18 9.23 6.36
N ALA A 251 0.41 8.60 7.53
CA ALA A 251 1.61 8.81 8.32
C ALA A 251 2.87 8.26 7.62
N GLU A 252 2.79 7.09 7.03
CA GLU A 252 3.90 6.51 6.24
C GLU A 252 4.23 7.41 5.05
N TRP A 253 3.21 7.85 4.32
CA TRP A 253 3.39 8.70 3.16
C TRP A 253 4.08 10.02 3.52
N GLU A 254 3.62 10.68 4.58
CA GLU A 254 4.19 11.96 5.04
C GLU A 254 5.62 11.79 5.58
N TYR A 255 5.87 10.71 6.34
CA TYR A 255 7.20 10.36 6.82
C TYR A 255 8.18 10.13 5.67
N ALA A 256 7.77 9.36 4.66
CA ALA A 256 8.58 9.11 3.47
C ALA A 256 8.85 10.40 2.66
N ALA A 257 7.84 11.26 2.51
CA ALA A 257 7.97 12.52 1.80
C ALA A 257 8.96 13.49 2.49
N LEU A 258 8.92 13.56 3.82
CA LEU A 258 9.84 14.42 4.57
C LEU A 258 11.28 13.93 4.51
N ALA A 259 11.55 12.66 4.26
CA ALA A 259 12.87 12.06 4.06
C ALA A 259 13.88 12.54 5.10
N LEU A 260 13.69 12.15 6.35
CA LEU A 260 14.44 12.66 7.50
C LEU A 260 15.82 12.00 7.68
N ILE A 261 16.39 11.39 6.63
CA ILE A 261 17.74 10.79 6.67
C ILE A 261 18.77 11.86 7.03
N GLY A 262 19.67 11.49 7.91
CA GLY A 262 20.79 12.36 8.32
C GLY A 262 20.41 13.58 9.17
N ASN A 263 19.15 13.73 9.52
CA ASN A 263 18.76 14.77 10.47
C ASN A 263 19.29 14.43 11.87
N SER A 264 19.80 15.46 12.55
CA SER A 264 20.41 15.29 13.86
C SER A 264 19.43 14.73 14.88
N ALA A 265 19.83 13.70 15.61
CA ALA A 265 19.08 13.13 16.71
C ALA A 265 19.00 14.04 17.95
N THR A 266 19.65 15.21 17.93
CA THR A 266 19.74 16.10 19.09
C THR A 266 18.46 16.86 19.41
N SER A 267 17.51 16.94 18.46
CA SER A 267 16.18 17.50 18.72
C SER A 267 15.14 16.38 18.69
N PRO A 268 14.65 15.91 19.83
CA PRO A 268 13.71 14.78 19.88
C PRO A 268 12.38 15.04 19.16
N GLU A 269 12.02 16.29 18.98
CA GLU A 269 10.73 16.65 18.40
C GLU A 269 10.83 17.20 16.98
N ARG A 270 12.02 17.65 16.56
CA ARG A 270 12.31 18.21 15.22
C ARG A 270 11.29 19.22 14.69
N ILE A 271 10.53 19.83 15.56
CA ILE A 271 9.51 20.83 15.23
C ILE A 271 10.15 22.05 14.59
N VAL A 272 11.33 22.41 15.05
CA VAL A 272 12.05 23.64 14.62
C VAL A 272 12.67 23.50 13.23
N ASN A 273 12.97 22.27 12.79
CA ASN A 273 13.65 21.99 11.52
C ASN A 273 12.78 21.16 10.55
N GLN A 274 11.47 21.23 10.67
CA GLN A 274 10.57 20.54 9.76
C GLN A 274 10.78 21.06 8.33
N ARG A 275 11.04 20.14 7.39
CA ARG A 275 11.12 20.48 5.97
C ARG A 275 9.75 20.92 5.47
N LEU A 276 9.73 21.97 4.65
CA LEU A 276 8.50 22.42 4.01
C LEU A 276 8.13 21.53 2.81
N TYR A 277 9.13 21.01 2.11
CA TYR A 277 8.99 20.18 0.90
C TYR A 277 9.82 18.90 1.03
N PRO A 278 9.63 17.91 0.14
CA PRO A 278 10.46 16.70 0.09
C PRO A 278 11.96 16.94 -0.19
N TRP A 279 12.37 18.16 -0.39
CA TRP A 279 13.77 18.57 -0.62
C TRP A 279 14.23 19.62 0.38
N ASN A 280 15.53 19.88 0.40
CA ASN A 280 16.14 20.93 1.22
C ASN A 280 15.79 22.32 0.69
N GLY A 281 15.53 23.25 1.61
CA GLY A 281 15.19 24.64 1.30
C GLY A 281 13.69 24.88 1.15
N HIS A 282 13.35 26.17 1.04
CA HIS A 282 11.96 26.65 0.96
C HIS A 282 11.57 27.04 -0.47
N TYR A 283 12.38 26.65 -1.45
CA TYR A 283 12.22 27.05 -2.84
C TYR A 283 11.77 25.88 -3.70
N VAL A 284 10.93 26.18 -4.67
CA VAL A 284 10.47 25.22 -5.68
C VAL A 284 11.39 25.17 -6.90
N ARG A 285 12.40 26.04 -6.95
CA ARG A 285 13.42 26.05 -8.00
C ARG A 285 14.74 25.56 -7.44
N ASN A 286 15.47 24.84 -8.27
CA ASN A 286 16.80 24.37 -7.91
C ASN A 286 17.77 25.55 -7.81
N ASP A 287 18.53 25.63 -6.74
CA ASP A 287 19.55 26.63 -6.46
C ASP A 287 20.98 26.16 -6.78
N GLU A 288 21.17 24.87 -7.04
CA GLU A 288 22.43 24.30 -7.44
C GLU A 288 22.95 24.93 -8.74
N LYS A 289 24.24 25.24 -8.79
CA LYS A 289 24.83 25.96 -9.92
C LYS A 289 24.56 25.33 -11.29
N ALA A 290 24.53 24.01 -11.37
CA ALA A 290 24.29 23.28 -12.62
C ALA A 290 22.83 23.35 -13.10
N ASN A 291 21.89 23.34 -12.16
CA ASN A 291 20.45 23.20 -12.42
C ASN A 291 19.67 24.44 -11.99
N ARG A 292 20.34 25.57 -11.78
CA ARG A 292 19.76 26.77 -11.21
C ARG A 292 18.56 27.27 -11.99
N GLY A 293 17.44 27.41 -11.28
CA GLY A 293 16.20 27.92 -11.83
C GLY A 293 15.26 26.88 -12.41
N LEU A 294 15.70 25.62 -12.60
CA LEU A 294 14.81 24.52 -12.97
C LEU A 294 13.84 24.22 -11.82
N PHE A 295 12.62 23.84 -12.15
CA PHE A 295 11.63 23.45 -11.14
C PHE A 295 11.95 22.07 -10.57
N ARG A 296 11.69 21.90 -9.28
CA ARG A 296 11.88 20.64 -8.55
C ARG A 296 10.66 19.72 -8.59
N ALA A 297 9.53 20.22 -9.08
CA ALA A 297 8.28 19.48 -9.16
C ALA A 297 7.41 20.02 -10.30
N ASN A 298 6.52 19.17 -10.81
CA ASN A 298 5.47 19.53 -11.74
C ASN A 298 4.29 20.17 -10.99
N MET A 299 3.99 21.45 -11.24
CA MET A 299 2.99 22.20 -10.50
C MET A 299 2.46 23.41 -11.25
N GLN A 300 1.29 23.87 -10.85
CA GLN A 300 0.79 25.15 -11.33
C GLN A 300 1.44 26.32 -10.60
N ARG A 301 2.21 27.13 -11.32
CA ARG A 301 2.92 28.27 -10.77
C ARG A 301 2.01 29.49 -10.55
N GLY A 302 1.13 29.76 -11.48
CA GLY A 302 0.22 30.89 -11.46
C GLY A 302 -1.14 30.60 -12.11
N ARG A 303 -1.98 31.61 -12.23
CA ARG A 303 -3.29 31.45 -12.85
C ARG A 303 -3.15 31.20 -14.35
N GLY A 304 -3.62 30.03 -14.82
CA GLY A 304 -3.53 29.63 -16.21
C GLY A 304 -2.13 29.17 -16.65
N ASP A 305 -1.23 28.95 -15.71
CA ASP A 305 0.17 28.63 -15.95
C ASP A 305 0.46 27.18 -15.55
N LEU A 306 -0.05 26.23 -16.33
CA LEU A 306 0.14 24.80 -16.08
C LEU A 306 1.50 24.30 -16.57
N MET A 307 1.96 24.80 -17.74
CA MET A 307 3.27 24.42 -18.29
C MET A 307 4.35 25.49 -18.07
N GLY A 308 3.96 26.62 -17.47
CA GLY A 308 4.80 27.80 -17.39
C GLY A 308 4.60 28.76 -18.56
N VAL A 309 5.41 29.81 -18.60
CA VAL A 309 5.32 30.90 -19.57
C VAL A 309 6.34 30.72 -20.68
N ALA A 310 5.91 30.82 -21.91
CA ALA A 310 6.80 30.71 -23.08
C ALA A 310 7.98 31.69 -22.98
N GLY A 311 9.19 31.19 -23.25
CA GLY A 311 10.42 31.98 -23.18
C GLY A 311 11.07 32.07 -21.79
N TYR A 312 10.50 31.44 -20.78
CA TYR A 312 11.04 31.36 -19.41
C TYR A 312 11.38 29.94 -19.02
N LEU A 313 12.10 29.79 -17.90
CA LEU A 313 12.34 28.47 -17.29
C LEU A 313 11.03 27.96 -16.71
N ASN A 314 10.56 26.87 -17.25
CA ASN A 314 9.32 26.19 -16.90
C ASN A 314 9.62 24.82 -16.30
N ASP A 315 8.60 24.12 -15.79
CA ASP A 315 8.71 22.74 -15.33
C ASP A 315 8.85 21.71 -16.46
N ASN A 316 8.65 22.15 -17.71
CA ASN A 316 8.71 21.33 -18.93
C ASN A 316 7.66 20.21 -19.02
N ALA A 317 6.66 20.22 -18.15
CA ALA A 317 5.59 19.25 -18.16
C ALA A 317 4.33 19.81 -18.85
N ALA A 318 3.70 18.99 -19.66
CA ALA A 318 2.29 19.09 -19.99
C ALA A 318 1.47 18.72 -18.75
N PRO A 319 0.18 18.33 -18.78
CA PRO A 319 -0.49 18.05 -17.50
C PRO A 319 0.35 17.21 -16.54
N THR A 320 0.80 16.05 -16.94
CA THR A 320 1.68 15.20 -16.12
C THR A 320 3.07 15.07 -16.74
N ALA A 321 4.01 14.58 -15.96
CA ALA A 321 5.38 14.24 -16.38
C ALA A 321 5.65 12.74 -16.13
N PRO A 322 6.65 12.13 -16.78
CA PRO A 322 7.11 10.81 -16.42
C PRO A 322 7.42 10.70 -14.92
N VAL A 323 7.17 9.52 -14.34
CA VAL A 323 7.25 9.28 -12.88
C VAL A 323 8.63 9.51 -12.27
N ASP A 324 9.68 9.55 -13.07
CA ASP A 324 11.08 9.77 -12.68
C ASP A 324 11.67 11.14 -13.14
N SER A 325 10.81 12.06 -13.57
CA SER A 325 11.26 13.31 -14.25
C SER A 325 11.96 14.31 -13.35
N TYR A 326 11.81 14.23 -12.04
CA TYR A 326 12.34 15.17 -11.08
C TYR A 326 13.35 14.51 -10.14
N TRP A 327 14.06 15.31 -9.35
CA TRP A 327 15.03 14.76 -8.40
C TRP A 327 14.32 14.02 -7.27
N PRO A 328 14.78 12.82 -6.93
CA PRO A 328 14.23 12.08 -5.80
C PRO A 328 14.57 12.76 -4.48
N ASN A 329 13.85 12.42 -3.45
CA ASN A 329 14.18 12.82 -2.08
C ASN A 329 15.33 11.98 -1.50
N ASP A 330 15.70 12.19 -0.23
CA ASP A 330 16.84 11.52 0.40
C ASP A 330 16.64 9.99 0.56
N TYR A 331 15.42 9.48 0.46
CA TYR A 331 15.13 8.03 0.39
C TYR A 331 15.22 7.45 -1.04
N GLY A 332 15.36 8.30 -2.05
CA GLY A 332 15.32 7.89 -3.45
C GLY A 332 13.91 7.88 -4.04
N LEU A 333 12.92 8.44 -3.35
CA LEU A 333 11.54 8.46 -3.84
C LEU A 333 11.30 9.66 -4.76
N TYR A 334 10.75 9.38 -5.93
CA TYR A 334 10.42 10.39 -6.94
C TYR A 334 9.01 10.95 -6.73
N CYS A 335 8.79 12.17 -7.17
CA CYS A 335 7.49 12.84 -7.25
C CYS A 335 6.65 12.85 -5.97
N MET A 336 7.30 12.85 -4.79
CA MET A 336 6.61 13.01 -3.50
C MET A 336 5.99 14.41 -3.31
N ALA A 337 6.14 15.29 -4.26
CA ALA A 337 5.45 16.58 -4.37
C ALA A 337 5.29 16.96 -5.83
N GLY A 338 4.08 17.31 -6.24
CA GLY A 338 3.75 17.62 -7.63
C GLY A 338 3.49 16.36 -8.46
N ASN A 339 3.35 16.52 -9.75
CA ASN A 339 2.97 15.53 -10.73
C ASN A 339 1.52 15.05 -10.51
N VAL A 340 1.26 14.02 -9.72
CA VAL A 340 -0.10 13.65 -9.33
C VAL A 340 -0.24 13.58 -7.81
N ASN A 341 -1.45 13.81 -7.34
CA ASN A 341 -1.82 13.48 -5.97
C ASN A 341 -1.85 11.97 -5.80
N GLU A 342 -1.66 11.50 -4.60
CA GLU A 342 -1.60 10.08 -4.31
C GLU A 342 -2.61 9.67 -3.26
N TRP A 343 -3.37 8.61 -3.57
CA TRP A 343 -4.23 7.98 -2.60
C TRP A 343 -3.44 7.38 -1.45
N VAL A 344 -3.95 7.54 -0.24
CA VAL A 344 -3.47 6.82 0.94
C VAL A 344 -4.58 5.96 1.53
N LEU A 345 -4.20 5.06 2.43
CA LEU A 345 -5.11 4.05 2.97
C LEU A 345 -6.18 4.65 3.89
N ASP A 346 -5.88 5.78 4.53
CA ASP A 346 -6.66 6.34 5.62
C ASP A 346 -8.02 6.86 5.20
N VAL A 347 -9.01 6.64 6.07
CA VAL A 347 -10.28 7.36 6.04
C VAL A 347 -10.06 8.77 6.54
N TYR A 348 -10.64 9.75 5.87
CA TYR A 348 -10.55 11.13 6.32
C TYR A 348 -11.32 11.34 7.63
N ARG A 349 -10.62 11.84 8.63
CA ARG A 349 -11.18 12.35 9.88
C ARG A 349 -10.52 13.68 10.20
N ALA A 350 -11.30 14.64 10.66
CA ALA A 350 -10.75 15.91 11.12
C ALA A 350 -9.85 15.69 12.33
N CYS A 351 -8.69 16.30 12.36
CA CYS A 351 -7.82 16.29 13.52
C CYS A 351 -8.42 17.11 14.66
N THR A 352 -8.26 16.63 15.88
CA THR A 352 -8.69 17.32 17.09
C THR A 352 -7.54 17.44 18.09
N ASN A 353 -7.62 18.37 19.06
CA ASN A 353 -6.63 18.52 20.11
C ASN A 353 -6.50 17.28 21.03
N LEU A 354 -7.37 16.31 20.85
CA LEU A 354 -7.36 15.06 21.60
C LEU A 354 -6.59 13.95 20.89
N ASP A 355 -6.13 14.19 19.65
CA ASP A 355 -5.35 13.27 18.85
C ASP A 355 -3.87 13.34 19.22
N LEU A 356 -3.57 13.06 20.48
CA LEU A 356 -2.21 13.18 21.01
C LEU A 356 -1.46 11.85 21.07
N GLU A 357 -2.12 10.74 20.74
CA GLU A 357 -1.50 9.44 20.86
C GLU A 357 -0.54 9.15 19.71
N GLU A 358 0.70 8.92 20.06
CA GLU A 358 1.83 8.75 19.12
C GLU A 358 1.71 7.50 18.24
N PHE A 359 1.06 6.46 18.77
CA PHE A 359 0.93 5.17 18.07
C PHE A 359 -0.41 5.01 17.36
N ASN A 360 -1.19 6.06 17.27
CA ASN A 360 -2.56 6.07 16.77
C ASN A 360 -2.79 6.95 15.55
N PRO A 361 -1.97 6.89 14.51
CA PRO A 361 -2.17 7.77 13.35
C PRO A 361 -3.33 7.34 12.46
N PHE A 362 -3.77 6.10 12.55
CA PHE A 362 -4.70 5.46 11.60
C PHE A 362 -6.10 5.32 12.20
N ARG A 363 -6.92 6.35 12.05
CA ARG A 363 -8.25 6.47 12.66
C ARG A 363 -9.39 6.33 11.64
N GLY A 364 -10.59 6.07 12.16
CA GLY A 364 -11.83 6.04 11.38
C GLY A 364 -11.96 4.84 10.43
N ASN A 365 -11.01 3.93 10.42
CA ASN A 365 -11.02 2.77 9.55
C ASN A 365 -11.92 1.66 10.08
N VAL A 366 -12.69 1.07 9.18
CA VAL A 366 -13.51 -0.10 9.50
C VAL A 366 -12.73 -1.35 9.20
N PHE A 367 -12.40 -2.13 10.23
CA PHE A 367 -11.71 -3.39 10.05
C PHE A 367 -12.63 -4.46 9.49
N GLN A 368 -12.03 -5.37 8.74
CA GLN A 368 -12.71 -6.49 8.15
C GLN A 368 -12.22 -7.79 8.77
N VAL A 369 -13.12 -8.75 8.85
CA VAL A 369 -12.81 -10.12 9.28
C VAL A 369 -13.22 -11.10 8.19
N PRO A 370 -12.44 -12.18 7.98
CA PRO A 370 -12.81 -13.20 7.01
C PRO A 370 -14.09 -13.91 7.44
N VAL A 371 -14.95 -14.20 6.47
CA VAL A 371 -16.17 -14.97 6.70
C VAL A 371 -15.80 -16.43 6.84
N LYS A 372 -16.41 -17.10 7.82
CA LYS A 372 -16.26 -18.55 8.04
C LYS A 372 -17.62 -19.23 8.04
N ASN A 373 -17.63 -20.42 7.48
CA ASN A 373 -18.81 -21.30 7.49
C ASN A 373 -19.01 -21.98 8.86
N GLU A 374 -20.05 -22.81 8.97
CA GLU A 374 -20.38 -23.56 10.20
C GLU A 374 -19.24 -24.51 10.64
N ASP A 375 -18.43 -24.98 9.70
CA ASP A 375 -17.27 -25.86 9.94
C ASP A 375 -16.01 -25.08 10.31
N ASN A 376 -16.11 -23.75 10.52
CA ASN A 376 -15.00 -22.84 10.82
C ASN A 376 -13.96 -22.71 9.68
N GLU A 377 -14.35 -23.06 8.45
CA GLU A 377 -13.52 -22.88 7.25
C GLU A 377 -13.82 -21.54 6.59
N TYR A 378 -12.82 -20.96 5.94
CA TYR A 378 -12.97 -19.71 5.19
C TYR A 378 -13.85 -19.88 3.98
N GLU A 379 -14.80 -18.98 3.80
CA GLU A 379 -15.62 -18.90 2.59
C GLU A 379 -14.85 -18.16 1.49
N LEU A 380 -14.96 -18.70 0.27
CA LEU A 380 -14.38 -18.11 -0.92
C LEU A 380 -15.45 -17.47 -1.79
N ASP A 381 -15.08 -16.40 -2.47
CA ASP A 381 -15.86 -15.83 -3.55
C ASP A 381 -15.84 -16.77 -4.76
N GLU A 382 -16.99 -17.16 -5.23
CA GLU A 382 -17.15 -18.10 -6.36
C GLU A 382 -16.53 -17.58 -7.66
N VAL A 383 -16.42 -16.26 -7.83
CA VAL A 383 -15.93 -15.64 -9.06
C VAL A 383 -14.42 -15.45 -9.03
N THR A 384 -13.90 -14.92 -7.93
CA THR A 384 -12.48 -14.54 -7.82
C THR A 384 -11.63 -15.57 -7.09
N GLY A 385 -12.22 -16.51 -6.39
CA GLY A 385 -11.52 -17.48 -5.54
C GLY A 385 -10.87 -16.86 -4.30
N ARG A 386 -11.12 -15.60 -4.00
CA ARG A 386 -10.59 -14.90 -2.83
C ARG A 386 -11.41 -15.18 -1.59
N ILE A 387 -10.78 -15.07 -0.42
CA ILE A 387 -11.48 -15.16 0.86
C ILE A 387 -12.47 -14.01 0.97
N LEU A 388 -13.70 -14.32 1.36
CA LEU A 388 -14.73 -13.32 1.61
C LEU A 388 -14.47 -12.62 2.94
N TYR A 389 -14.59 -11.28 2.93
CA TYR A 389 -14.47 -10.45 4.11
C TYR A 389 -15.75 -9.71 4.42
N ARG A 390 -16.05 -9.57 5.68
CA ARG A 390 -17.13 -8.70 6.19
C ARG A 390 -16.58 -7.65 7.13
N ASN A 391 -17.26 -6.54 7.22
CA ASN A 391 -16.91 -5.54 8.22
C ASN A 391 -17.14 -6.09 9.63
N MET A 392 -16.25 -5.75 10.55
CA MET A 392 -16.44 -6.06 11.96
C MET A 392 -17.70 -5.42 12.50
N THR A 393 -18.41 -6.12 13.39
CA THR A 393 -19.51 -5.54 14.14
C THR A 393 -18.97 -4.60 15.24
N THR A 394 -19.83 -3.72 15.74
CA THR A 394 -19.46 -2.83 16.85
C THR A 394 -19.01 -3.61 18.10
N GLU A 395 -19.66 -4.73 18.36
CA GLU A 395 -19.34 -5.61 19.49
C GLU A 395 -17.96 -6.24 19.35
N GLU A 396 -17.65 -6.80 18.16
CA GLU A 396 -16.32 -7.34 17.86
C GLU A 396 -15.21 -6.28 17.95
N SER A 397 -15.51 -5.05 17.55
CA SER A 397 -14.56 -3.94 17.66
C SER A 397 -14.29 -3.55 19.11
N MET A 398 -15.27 -3.65 20.00
CA MET A 398 -15.11 -3.32 21.42
C MET A 398 -14.19 -4.31 22.15
N ASP A 399 -14.14 -5.55 21.70
CA ASP A 399 -13.28 -6.59 22.28
C ASP A 399 -11.81 -6.50 21.85
N ARG A 400 -11.47 -5.59 20.96
CA ARG A 400 -10.10 -5.39 20.48
C ARG A 400 -9.26 -4.54 21.43
N ILE A 401 -9.11 -4.99 22.64
CA ILE A 401 -8.41 -4.26 23.72
C ILE A 401 -6.90 -4.12 23.54
N ASN A 402 -6.30 -4.94 22.69
CA ASN A 402 -4.88 -4.87 22.38
C ASN A 402 -4.52 -3.80 21.34
N TYR A 403 -5.52 -3.16 20.74
CA TYR A 403 -5.34 -2.09 19.80
C TYR A 403 -5.92 -0.82 20.39
N GLN A 404 -5.12 0.03 20.87
CA GLN A 404 -5.56 1.28 21.46
C GLN A 404 -6.31 2.16 20.48
N THR A 405 -6.27 1.80 19.22
CA THR A 405 -6.57 2.72 18.21
C THR A 405 -7.01 2.24 16.95
N ALA A 406 -6.74 1.04 16.83
CA ALA A 406 -7.19 0.36 15.69
C ALA A 406 -8.67 0.24 15.61
N ASP A 407 -9.22 0.76 16.39
CA ASP A 407 -10.46 0.99 16.56
C ASP A 407 -10.84 2.17 15.84
N ASN A 408 -10.59 2.45 14.89
CA ASN A 408 -11.28 2.45 13.78
C ASN A 408 -12.58 3.24 13.78
N ILE A 409 -13.54 2.80 14.44
CA ILE A 409 -14.79 3.49 14.64
C ILE A 409 -14.84 3.91 16.09
N ASN A 410 -14.25 5.04 16.40
CA ASN A 410 -14.00 5.35 17.75
C ASN A 410 -14.67 6.57 18.25
N PHE A 411 -14.80 6.55 19.53
CA PHE A 411 -15.16 7.73 20.29
C PHE A 411 -14.33 8.92 19.80
N LYS A 412 -15.02 9.97 19.35
CA LYS A 412 -14.45 11.23 18.83
C LYS A 412 -13.83 11.18 17.45
N ASP A 413 -14.06 10.17 16.68
CA ASP A 413 -13.64 10.16 15.27
C ASP A 413 -14.45 11.13 14.38
N GLY A 414 -15.56 11.63 14.87
CA GLY A 414 -16.42 12.53 14.13
C GLY A 414 -17.39 11.81 13.20
N ASP A 415 -17.39 10.49 13.16
CA ASP A 415 -18.40 9.71 12.47
C ASP A 415 -19.65 9.49 13.31
N LEU A 416 -20.72 8.99 12.68
CA LEU A 416 -21.99 8.75 13.36
C LEU A 416 -21.88 7.69 14.46
N ARG A 417 -21.05 6.67 14.26
CA ARG A 417 -20.90 5.56 15.19
C ARG A 417 -20.08 5.94 16.43
N SER A 418 -18.98 6.65 16.22
CA SER A 418 -18.15 7.14 17.33
C SER A 418 -18.85 8.20 18.17
N SER A 419 -19.86 8.82 17.60
CA SER A 419 -20.71 9.77 18.32
C SER A 419 -22.01 9.16 18.83
N SER A 420 -22.13 7.83 18.81
CA SER A 420 -23.39 7.14 19.11
C SER A 420 -23.76 7.04 20.57
N ASN A 421 -22.86 7.32 21.51
CA ASN A 421 -23.22 7.45 22.93
C ASN A 421 -24.01 8.73 23.18
N ARG A 422 -25.15 8.78 22.55
CA ARG A 422 -26.12 9.85 22.65
C ARG A 422 -26.54 10.14 24.09
N ASN A 423 -26.61 9.08 24.89
CA ASN A 423 -27.10 9.13 26.24
C ASN A 423 -26.23 9.94 27.20
N ASP A 424 -24.94 10.02 26.90
CA ASP A 424 -23.99 10.73 27.75
C ASP A 424 -24.03 12.25 27.58
N TRP A 425 -24.52 12.74 26.44
CA TRP A 425 -24.55 14.17 26.14
C TRP A 425 -25.90 14.82 26.25
N ALA A 426 -26.95 14.11 25.86
CA ALA A 426 -28.28 14.67 25.77
C ALA A 426 -29.22 14.26 26.93
N GLY A 427 -28.83 13.31 27.74
CA GLY A 427 -29.62 12.84 28.87
C GLY A 427 -31.00 12.25 28.53
N GLN A 428 -31.32 12.09 27.24
CA GLN A 428 -32.58 11.56 26.77
C GLN A 428 -32.49 10.57 25.64
N VAL A 429 -32.91 9.36 25.91
CA VAL A 429 -33.12 8.33 24.90
C VAL A 429 -34.33 8.71 24.05
N GLY A 430 -34.11 8.88 22.74
CA GLY A 430 -35.23 8.99 21.80
C GLY A 430 -35.55 10.39 21.25
N THR A 431 -34.73 11.41 21.49
CA THR A 431 -34.91 12.69 20.84
C THR A 431 -34.33 12.69 19.43
N SER A 432 -35.12 13.16 18.49
CA SER A 432 -34.77 13.26 17.07
C SER A 432 -33.75 14.37 16.75
N ASP A 433 -33.29 15.11 17.74
CA ASP A 433 -32.37 16.22 17.56
C ASP A 433 -30.91 15.78 17.56
N VAL A 434 -30.56 15.10 16.50
CA VAL A 434 -29.24 14.48 16.33
C VAL A 434 -28.27 15.42 15.62
N GLY A 435 -28.78 16.45 14.97
CA GLY A 435 -28.00 17.29 14.06
C GLY A 435 -27.21 18.41 14.74
N SER A 436 -27.68 18.94 15.87
CA SER A 436 -27.07 20.10 16.51
C SER A 436 -25.83 19.77 17.35
N GLU A 437 -25.67 18.50 17.72
CA GLU A 437 -24.65 18.07 18.68
C GLU A 437 -23.37 17.58 17.99
N ARG A 438 -23.35 17.51 16.65
CA ARG A 438 -22.28 16.81 15.94
C ARG A 438 -21.81 17.55 14.72
N MET A 439 -20.56 17.92 14.74
CA MET A 439 -19.95 18.68 13.67
C MET A 439 -19.79 17.90 12.36
N TYR A 440 -19.77 16.57 12.41
CA TYR A 440 -19.53 15.69 11.25
C TYR A 440 -20.62 14.62 11.11
N HIS A 441 -21.83 14.96 11.42
CA HIS A 441 -22.94 14.04 11.35
C HIS A 441 -23.37 13.77 9.92
N ASN A 442 -23.22 12.55 9.46
CA ASN A 442 -23.75 12.08 8.18
C ASN A 442 -25.00 11.22 8.43
N GLN A 443 -26.13 11.88 8.64
CA GLN A 443 -27.41 11.18 8.61
C GLN A 443 -27.89 11.11 7.18
N VAL A 444 -27.72 9.96 6.56
CA VAL A 444 -28.53 9.61 5.41
C VAL A 444 -29.93 9.34 5.95
N ASP A 445 -30.79 10.33 5.86
CA ASP A 445 -32.20 10.12 6.13
C ASP A 445 -32.78 9.25 5.00
N THR A 446 -32.86 7.96 5.26
CA THR A 446 -33.46 6.99 4.35
C THR A 446 -34.97 7.22 4.18
N THR A 447 -35.58 8.09 4.97
CA THR A 447 -37.02 8.40 4.95
C THR A 447 -37.32 9.68 4.15
N GLY A 448 -36.31 10.40 3.71
CA GLY A 448 -36.48 11.60 2.88
C GLY A 448 -37.04 12.84 3.59
N ALA A 449 -37.15 12.81 4.91
CA ALA A 449 -37.74 13.90 5.68
C ALA A 449 -36.79 15.09 5.90
N ASN A 450 -35.46 14.87 5.84
CA ASN A 450 -34.45 15.94 5.95
C ASN A 450 -33.25 15.71 5.04
N PRO A 451 -33.35 15.92 3.73
CA PRO A 451 -32.26 15.67 2.79
C PRO A 451 -31.10 16.67 2.86
N GLN A 452 -31.10 17.60 3.80
CA GLN A 452 -30.21 18.76 3.77
C GLN A 452 -29.01 18.69 4.72
N ILE A 453 -28.91 17.69 5.57
CA ILE A 453 -27.77 17.57 6.50
C ILE A 453 -26.91 16.39 6.07
N THR A 454 -26.13 16.58 5.03
CA THR A 454 -25.08 15.65 4.65
C THR A 454 -23.73 16.20 5.09
N SER A 455 -23.09 15.54 6.04
CA SER A 455 -21.68 15.74 6.27
C SER A 455 -20.90 15.19 5.06
N LEU A 456 -19.87 15.92 4.63
CA LEU A 456 -18.93 15.42 3.61
C LEU A 456 -18.00 14.33 4.17
N VAL A 457 -18.03 14.10 5.46
CA VAL A 457 -17.16 13.16 6.17
C VAL A 457 -17.94 11.89 6.51
N ASN A 458 -17.52 10.78 5.93
CA ASN A 458 -18.07 9.45 6.19
C ASN A 458 -16.97 8.39 6.04
N ASP A 459 -17.26 7.11 6.30
CA ASP A 459 -16.31 6.01 6.24
C ASP A 459 -15.81 5.69 4.81
N ARG A 460 -16.38 6.32 3.79
CA ARG A 460 -16.03 6.15 2.38
C ARG A 460 -15.19 7.30 1.82
N VAL A 461 -14.88 8.30 2.63
CA VAL A 461 -14.04 9.42 2.23
C VAL A 461 -12.60 9.12 2.60
N ARG A 462 -11.72 9.11 1.59
CA ARG A 462 -10.31 8.75 1.72
C ARG A 462 -9.41 9.96 1.56
N VAL A 463 -8.28 9.92 2.25
CA VAL A 463 -7.26 10.96 2.17
C VAL A 463 -6.41 10.79 0.91
N TYR A 464 -5.96 11.91 0.34
CA TYR A 464 -4.92 11.94 -0.68
C TYR A 464 -3.96 13.11 -0.42
N LYS A 465 -2.72 12.97 -0.90
CA LYS A 465 -1.59 13.86 -0.55
C LYS A 465 -0.71 14.16 -1.77
N GLY A 466 0.26 15.03 -1.61
CA GLY A 466 1.36 15.27 -2.55
C GLY A 466 1.23 16.51 -3.44
N GLY A 467 0.02 16.91 -3.76
CA GLY A 467 -0.24 17.95 -4.77
C GLY A 467 -0.03 17.43 -6.20
N GLY A 468 -0.85 17.85 -7.14
CA GLY A 468 -0.79 17.45 -8.53
C GLY A 468 -0.32 18.58 -9.46
N TRP A 469 -0.15 18.26 -10.74
CA TRP A 469 0.30 19.16 -11.81
C TRP A 469 -0.52 20.45 -11.93
N ARG A 470 -1.78 20.45 -11.52
CA ARG A 470 -2.66 21.62 -11.51
C ARG A 470 -2.73 22.34 -10.18
N ASP A 471 -2.05 21.82 -9.17
CA ASP A 471 -2.06 22.38 -7.83
C ASP A 471 -0.95 23.40 -7.65
N ARG A 472 -1.20 24.34 -6.76
CA ARG A 472 -0.20 25.33 -6.35
C ARG A 472 0.71 24.76 -5.26
N VAL A 473 1.83 25.38 -5.10
CA VAL A 473 2.90 25.06 -4.12
C VAL A 473 2.40 24.74 -2.71
N TYR A 474 1.31 25.37 -2.27
CA TYR A 474 0.70 25.09 -0.98
C TYR A 474 0.38 23.60 -0.78
N TRP A 475 -0.17 22.96 -1.82
CA TRP A 475 -0.58 21.56 -1.76
C TRP A 475 0.57 20.56 -1.83
N MET A 476 1.79 21.04 -2.12
CA MET A 476 2.99 20.21 -2.15
C MET A 476 3.66 20.04 -0.80
N VAL A 477 3.17 20.75 0.22
CA VAL A 477 3.63 20.56 1.59
C VAL A 477 3.14 19.21 2.11
N PRO A 478 4.02 18.29 2.52
CA PRO A 478 3.63 16.93 2.93
C PRO A 478 2.56 16.89 4.03
N GLY A 479 2.53 17.89 4.91
CA GLY A 479 1.53 18.00 5.96
C GLY A 479 0.13 18.40 5.51
N THR A 480 -0.07 18.81 4.24
CA THR A 480 -1.41 19.17 3.75
C THR A 480 -2.25 17.93 3.51
N ARG A 481 -3.55 18.04 3.78
CA ARG A 481 -4.50 16.95 3.65
C ARG A 481 -5.65 17.36 2.75
N ARG A 482 -6.02 16.49 1.86
CA ARG A 482 -7.25 16.58 1.07
C ARG A 482 -7.97 15.24 1.07
N PHE A 483 -9.21 15.26 0.67
CA PHE A 483 -10.02 14.07 0.71
C PHE A 483 -10.98 14.00 -0.47
N LEU A 484 -11.33 12.80 -0.86
CA LEU A 484 -12.29 12.50 -1.90
C LEU A 484 -13.00 11.18 -1.57
N GLN A 485 -14.21 11.00 -2.08
CA GLN A 485 -14.89 9.72 -1.91
C GLN A 485 -14.16 8.59 -2.65
N GLN A 486 -14.13 7.41 -2.06
CA GLN A 486 -13.35 6.25 -2.55
C GLN A 486 -13.76 5.75 -3.94
N ASP A 487 -14.98 6.07 -4.38
CA ASP A 487 -15.54 5.74 -5.71
C ASP A 487 -15.33 6.84 -6.76
N LYS A 488 -14.65 7.92 -6.41
CA LYS A 488 -14.35 9.04 -7.32
C LYS A 488 -12.90 9.02 -7.78
N SER A 489 -12.70 9.59 -8.95
CA SER A 489 -11.39 9.74 -9.58
C SER A 489 -11.15 11.17 -10.03
N SER A 490 -9.91 11.50 -10.37
CA SER A 490 -9.51 12.79 -10.90
C SER A 490 -8.35 12.67 -11.87
N ASP A 491 -8.20 13.67 -12.75
CA ASP A 491 -7.11 13.77 -13.72
C ASP A 491 -5.74 14.15 -13.13
N ASP A 492 -5.70 14.39 -11.83
CA ASP A 492 -4.51 14.72 -11.05
C ASP A 492 -4.30 13.78 -9.85
N LEU A 493 -4.92 12.61 -9.86
CA LEU A 493 -4.92 11.69 -8.73
C LEU A 493 -4.56 10.28 -9.19
N GLY A 494 -3.44 9.80 -8.70
CA GLY A 494 -2.88 8.46 -8.88
C GLY A 494 -2.59 7.81 -7.54
N PHE A 495 -1.58 6.93 -7.48
CA PHE A 495 -1.18 6.25 -6.24
C PHE A 495 0.19 5.60 -6.36
N ARG A 496 0.76 5.21 -5.24
CA ARG A 496 1.91 4.30 -5.10
C ARG A 496 1.62 3.23 -4.06
N CYS A 497 2.31 2.10 -4.12
CA CYS A 497 2.15 1.04 -3.16
C CYS A 497 3.18 1.11 -2.04
N ALA A 498 2.85 0.48 -0.92
CA ALA A 498 3.74 0.23 0.19
C ALA A 498 3.59 -1.22 0.65
N MET A 499 4.57 -1.71 1.40
CA MET A 499 4.57 -3.06 1.96
C MET A 499 5.20 -3.01 3.36
N ILE A 500 4.62 -3.73 4.29
CA ILE A 500 5.16 -3.84 5.65
C ILE A 500 6.53 -4.52 5.61
N ARG A 501 7.47 -4.05 6.44
CA ARG A 501 8.67 -4.79 6.75
C ARG A 501 8.45 -5.67 7.97
N VAL A 502 8.72 -6.94 7.81
CA VAL A 502 8.68 -7.92 8.91
C VAL A 502 10.05 -7.94 9.60
N GLY A 503 10.07 -7.69 10.88
CA GLY A 503 11.31 -7.62 11.67
C GLY A 503 12.00 -6.25 11.59
N SER A 504 13.13 -6.12 12.28
CA SER A 504 13.91 -4.89 12.30
C SER A 504 14.93 -4.87 11.17
N PRO A 505 15.13 -3.71 10.50
CA PRO A 505 16.19 -3.57 9.53
C PRO A 505 17.56 -3.74 10.21
N GLY A 506 18.42 -4.53 9.57
CA GLY A 506 19.82 -4.67 9.96
C GLY A 506 20.04 -5.22 11.34
N GLY A 507 19.83 -6.52 11.49
CA GLY A 507 20.49 -7.37 12.50
C GLY A 507 21.10 -6.72 13.72
N VAL A 508 20.32 -6.04 14.54
CA VAL A 508 20.73 -5.78 15.93
C VAL A 508 20.81 -7.14 16.61
N GLY A 509 21.87 -7.88 16.37
CA GLY A 509 22.02 -9.21 16.93
C GLY A 509 23.23 -10.00 16.48
N LYS A 510 23.97 -9.52 15.49
CA LYS A 510 25.31 -10.06 15.22
C LYS A 510 26.36 -9.17 15.86
N LYS A 511 26.54 -9.32 17.15
CA LYS A 511 27.80 -9.02 17.84
C LYS A 511 28.58 -10.33 17.98
#